data_f4038f65aaf1fb0283fd2809f1a2f50d
#
_entry.id   f4038f65aaf1fb0283fd2809f1a2f50d
#
_cell.length_a   1.000
_cell.length_b   1.000
_cell.length_c   1.000
_cell.angle_alpha   90.00
_cell.angle_beta   90.00
_cell.angle_gamma   90.00
#
_symmetry.space_group_name_H-M   'P 1'
#
loop_
_entity.id
_entity.type
_entity.pdbx_description
1 polymer ?
#
loop_
_entity_poly.entity_id
_entity_poly.type
_entity_poly.pdbx_seq_one_letter_code
_entity_poly.pdbx_strand_id
1 'polypeptide(L)'
;RNTNTKIILRLPDEEDRKLVGKSAALKEAQIDELSKLPLGVATVYQNEWPEAVLCQVKHYPIPENAVYCKPAEQTPVNTEFVLSHLAAGQKLEPLGVSEMEQVKRWLKRRELVLGINGCRTVGQALEGEPIEKDALEDVLEKLFDSRRVVTFYARADADGRKPRMATLNRLEDQYELEQQTAEWLLNHLMTMYIDHCQKPENAKELRRSFLNHGGKLL
;
A
#
# COMPACT_ATOMS: atom_id res chain seq x y z
N ARG A 1 2.90 -14.92 16.68
CA ARG A 1 2.58 -16.17 17.43
C ARG A 1 1.91 -17.25 16.56
N ASN A 2 1.42 -16.93 15.37
CA ASN A 2 0.69 -17.88 14.52
C ASN A 2 1.40 -18.09 13.18
N THR A 3 2.69 -18.43 13.21
CA THR A 3 3.39 -18.87 12.00
C THR A 3 3.24 -20.38 11.88
N ASN A 4 2.74 -20.85 10.73
CA ASN A 4 2.59 -22.29 10.47
C ASN A 4 3.94 -22.99 10.38
N THR A 5 4.99 -22.31 9.94
CA THR A 5 6.34 -22.83 9.83
C THR A 5 7.28 -22.07 10.76
N LYS A 6 8.11 -22.78 11.49
CA LYS A 6 9.14 -22.25 12.39
C LYS A 6 10.49 -22.80 11.99
N ILE A 7 11.46 -21.91 11.78
CA ILE A 7 12.86 -22.24 11.51
C ILE A 7 13.67 -21.69 12.66
N ILE A 8 14.24 -22.57 13.46
CA ILE A 8 14.95 -22.22 14.69
C ILE A 8 16.43 -22.50 14.47
N LEU A 9 17.23 -21.46 14.48
CA LEU A 9 18.67 -21.53 14.50
C LEU A 9 19.18 -21.63 15.94
N ARG A 10 20.50 -21.66 16.12
CA ARG A 10 21.10 -21.71 17.45
C ARG A 10 20.64 -20.54 18.32
N LEU A 11 20.02 -20.84 19.47
CA LEU A 11 19.55 -19.88 20.46
C LEU A 11 20.37 -20.05 21.76
N PRO A 12 21.25 -19.10 22.10
CA PRO A 12 22.05 -19.16 23.35
C PRO A 12 21.20 -18.90 24.59
N ASP A 13 20.22 -18.01 24.52
CA ASP A 13 19.39 -17.61 25.64
C ASP A 13 18.39 -18.72 26.06
N GLU A 14 18.26 -18.95 27.34
CA GLU A 14 17.46 -20.04 27.90
C GLU A 14 15.95 -19.72 27.83
N GLU A 15 15.55 -18.50 28.10
CA GLU A 15 14.14 -18.10 28.09
C GLU A 15 13.61 -18.12 26.67
N ASP A 16 14.38 -17.60 25.72
CA ASP A 16 14.05 -17.66 24.30
C ASP A 16 13.94 -19.10 23.79
N ARG A 17 14.86 -19.98 24.18
CA ARG A 17 14.81 -21.42 23.84
C ARG A 17 13.52 -22.06 24.34
N LYS A 18 13.15 -21.84 25.60
CA LYS A 18 11.94 -22.38 26.20
C LYS A 18 10.69 -21.89 25.51
N LEU A 19 10.63 -20.59 25.19
CA LEU A 19 9.49 -19.97 24.54
C LEU A 19 9.29 -20.49 23.12
N VAL A 20 10.37 -20.48 22.32
CA VAL A 20 10.34 -20.90 20.93
C VAL A 20 10.21 -22.40 20.81
N GLY A 21 10.93 -23.16 21.62
CA GLY A 21 10.88 -24.63 21.62
C GLY A 21 9.50 -25.19 21.97
N LYS A 22 8.83 -24.65 22.98
CA LYS A 22 7.44 -24.99 23.31
C LYS A 22 6.50 -24.68 22.14
N SER A 23 6.72 -23.58 21.44
CA SER A 23 5.89 -23.24 20.28
C SER A 23 6.09 -24.16 19.07
N ALA A 24 7.22 -24.87 19.02
CA ALA A 24 7.59 -25.84 18.00
C ALA A 24 7.41 -27.30 18.47
N ALA A 25 6.66 -27.53 19.55
CA ALA A 25 6.40 -28.83 20.15
C ALA A 25 7.66 -29.65 20.49
N LEU A 26 8.77 -28.97 20.82
CA LEU A 26 10.02 -29.62 21.24
C LEU A 26 9.94 -30.13 22.69
N LYS A 27 10.56 -31.28 22.96
CA LYS A 27 10.77 -31.80 24.31
C LYS A 27 11.87 -31.04 25.02
N GLU A 28 11.91 -31.04 26.36
CA GLU A 28 12.90 -30.28 27.14
C GLU A 28 14.34 -30.56 26.70
N ALA A 29 14.69 -31.83 26.52
CA ALA A 29 16.02 -32.24 26.06
C ALA A 29 16.36 -31.64 24.66
N GLN A 30 15.38 -31.52 23.79
CA GLN A 30 15.56 -30.92 22.46
C GLN A 30 15.68 -29.39 22.54
N ILE A 31 15.00 -28.78 23.49
CA ILE A 31 15.12 -27.33 23.75
C ILE A 31 16.55 -26.98 24.20
N ASP A 32 17.13 -27.82 25.07
CA ASP A 32 18.52 -27.60 25.54
C ASP A 32 19.54 -27.75 24.40
N GLU A 33 19.31 -28.67 23.47
CA GLU A 33 20.17 -28.85 22.30
C GLU A 33 20.14 -27.68 21.31
N LEU A 34 19.10 -26.82 21.34
CA LEU A 34 19.07 -25.63 20.50
C LEU A 34 20.25 -24.68 20.74
N SER A 35 20.83 -24.66 21.94
CA SER A 35 22.01 -23.85 22.25
C SER A 35 23.28 -24.39 21.60
N LYS A 36 23.31 -25.66 21.26
CA LYS A 36 24.47 -26.38 20.76
C LYS A 36 24.43 -26.63 19.25
N LEU A 37 23.37 -26.18 18.56
CA LEU A 37 23.24 -26.36 17.12
C LEU A 37 24.48 -25.83 16.40
N PRO A 38 25.10 -26.64 15.51
CA PRO A 38 26.23 -26.19 14.71
C PRO A 38 25.83 -25.08 13.73
N LEU A 39 26.82 -24.36 13.22
CA LEU A 39 26.58 -23.39 12.15
C LEU A 39 25.99 -24.08 10.92
N GLY A 40 24.93 -23.50 10.38
CA GLY A 40 24.23 -24.05 9.19
C GLY A 40 23.23 -25.17 9.51
N VAL A 41 22.99 -25.46 10.79
CA VAL A 41 21.92 -26.40 11.18
C VAL A 41 20.74 -25.63 11.76
N ALA A 42 19.54 -25.99 11.35
CA ALA A 42 18.29 -25.43 11.85
C ALA A 42 17.33 -26.54 12.29
N THR A 43 16.57 -26.29 13.33
CA THR A 43 15.38 -27.07 13.66
C THR A 43 14.19 -26.47 12.93
N VAL A 44 13.50 -27.27 12.12
CA VAL A 44 12.33 -26.85 11.34
C VAL A 44 11.10 -27.58 11.84
N TYR A 45 10.04 -26.83 12.10
CA TYR A 45 8.74 -27.35 12.51
C TYR A 45 7.62 -26.71 11.71
N GLN A 46 6.65 -27.50 11.32
CA GLN A 46 5.41 -27.05 10.69
C GLN A 46 4.22 -27.64 11.45
N ASN A 47 3.14 -26.89 11.60
CA ASN A 47 2.00 -27.27 12.44
C ASN A 47 1.37 -28.64 12.10
N GLU A 48 1.51 -29.10 10.86
CA GLU A 48 1.00 -30.40 10.40
C GLU A 48 2.01 -31.56 10.56
N TRP A 49 3.21 -31.25 11.03
CA TRP A 49 4.24 -32.27 11.24
C TRP A 49 4.14 -32.89 12.63
N PRO A 50 4.32 -34.20 12.75
CA PRO A 50 4.28 -34.85 14.04
C PRO A 50 5.44 -34.47 14.95
N GLU A 51 6.59 -34.12 14.39
CA GLU A 51 7.82 -33.75 15.11
C GLU A 51 8.62 -32.69 14.30
N ALA A 52 9.43 -31.93 15.01
CA ALA A 52 10.41 -31.03 14.39
C ALA A 52 11.59 -31.84 13.81
N VAL A 53 12.13 -31.38 12.71
CA VAL A 53 13.25 -32.00 11.98
C VAL A 53 14.50 -31.13 12.04
N LEU A 54 15.67 -31.76 12.17
CA LEU A 54 16.94 -31.07 11.98
C LEU A 54 17.27 -30.99 10.49
N CYS A 55 17.51 -29.79 10.02
CA CYS A 55 17.86 -29.51 8.62
C CYS A 55 19.26 -28.91 8.54
N GLN A 56 20.10 -29.50 7.69
CA GLN A 56 21.36 -28.88 7.29
C GLN A 56 21.09 -27.87 6.19
N VAL A 57 21.34 -26.60 6.46
CA VAL A 57 21.27 -25.55 5.45
C VAL A 57 22.53 -25.61 4.59
N LYS A 58 22.33 -25.76 3.28
CA LYS A 58 23.47 -25.82 2.34
C LYS A 58 24.18 -24.47 2.35
N HIS A 59 25.50 -24.52 2.60
CA HIS A 59 26.34 -23.33 2.49
C HIS A 59 26.52 -22.98 1.01
N TYR A 60 26.06 -21.80 0.62
CA TYR A 60 26.42 -21.20 -0.66
C TYR A 60 27.50 -20.16 -0.40
N PRO A 61 28.75 -20.38 -0.89
CA PRO A 61 29.79 -19.37 -0.77
C PRO A 61 29.32 -18.12 -1.52
N ILE A 62 29.34 -16.99 -0.83
CA ILE A 62 29.10 -15.69 -1.45
C ILE A 62 30.29 -15.46 -2.38
N PRO A 63 30.08 -15.24 -3.70
CA PRO A 63 31.18 -14.92 -4.61
C PRO A 63 31.94 -13.71 -4.07
N GLU A 64 33.28 -13.72 -4.14
CA GLU A 64 34.12 -12.60 -3.68
C GLU A 64 33.74 -11.27 -4.33
N ASN A 65 33.14 -11.33 -5.52
CA ASN A 65 32.62 -10.17 -6.26
C ASN A 65 31.10 -9.96 -6.08
N ALA A 66 30.47 -10.61 -5.10
CA ALA A 66 29.08 -10.31 -4.79
C ALA A 66 29.02 -8.86 -4.30
N VAL A 67 28.71 -7.97 -5.18
CA VAL A 67 28.26 -6.64 -4.81
C VAL A 67 26.96 -6.87 -4.01
N TYR A 68 27.04 -6.62 -2.70
CA TYR A 68 25.84 -6.40 -1.92
C TYR A 68 25.19 -5.16 -2.55
N CYS A 69 24.37 -5.36 -3.55
CA CYS A 69 23.40 -4.36 -3.90
C CYS A 69 22.57 -4.19 -2.62
N LYS A 70 22.81 -3.10 -1.88
CA LYS A 70 21.77 -2.60 -0.99
C LYS A 70 20.51 -2.68 -1.84
N PRO A 71 19.43 -3.36 -1.38
CA PRO A 71 18.16 -3.28 -2.12
C PRO A 71 18.02 -1.79 -2.42
N ALA A 72 17.96 -1.43 -3.70
CA ALA A 72 17.72 -0.05 -4.09
C ALA A 72 16.59 0.39 -3.17
N GLU A 73 16.75 1.53 -2.50
CA GLU A 73 15.73 2.04 -1.60
C GLU A 73 14.46 2.07 -2.44
N GLN A 74 13.71 0.99 -2.30
CA GLN A 74 12.50 0.79 -3.11
C GLN A 74 11.52 1.80 -2.53
N THR A 75 11.22 2.81 -3.30
CA THR A 75 10.14 3.72 -2.96
C THR A 75 8.92 2.86 -2.62
N PRO A 76 8.45 2.87 -1.36
CA PRO A 76 7.36 1.98 -1.00
C PRO A 76 6.15 2.34 -1.85
N VAL A 77 5.54 1.36 -2.50
CA VAL A 77 4.28 1.56 -3.21
C VAL A 77 3.21 1.86 -2.18
N ASN A 78 2.92 3.14 -2.02
CA ASN A 78 1.88 3.69 -1.18
C ASN A 78 0.77 4.31 -2.05
N THR A 79 -0.16 5.02 -1.43
CA THR A 79 -1.26 5.69 -2.15
C THR A 79 -0.72 6.82 -3.03
N GLU A 80 0.26 7.58 -2.58
CA GLU A 80 0.95 8.61 -3.36
C GLU A 80 1.54 8.05 -4.65
N PHE A 81 2.32 6.97 -4.54
CA PHE A 81 2.93 6.32 -5.70
C PHE A 81 1.89 5.94 -6.77
N VAL A 82 0.76 5.34 -6.36
CA VAL A 82 -0.29 4.93 -7.30
C VAL A 82 -0.98 6.14 -7.91
N LEU A 83 -1.33 7.16 -7.12
CA LEU A 83 -2.02 8.35 -7.62
C LEU A 83 -1.14 9.21 -8.50
N SER A 84 0.14 9.37 -8.19
CA SER A 84 1.08 10.12 -9.03
C SER A 84 1.22 9.47 -10.42
N HIS A 85 1.21 8.14 -10.49
CA HIS A 85 1.20 7.42 -11.75
C HIS A 85 -0.13 7.57 -12.50
N LEU A 86 -1.27 7.50 -11.81
CA LEU A 86 -2.58 7.77 -12.40
C LEU A 86 -2.66 9.22 -12.94
N ALA A 87 -2.10 10.18 -12.21
CA ALA A 87 -2.06 11.60 -12.59
C ALA A 87 -1.16 11.86 -13.80
N ALA A 88 -0.04 11.19 -13.88
CA ALA A 88 0.91 11.34 -14.99
C ALA A 88 0.42 10.69 -16.30
N GLY A 89 -0.49 9.71 -16.19
CA GLY A 89 -1.05 9.00 -17.34
C GLY A 89 0.02 8.27 -18.16
N GLN A 90 -0.18 8.18 -19.50
CA GLN A 90 0.69 7.46 -20.43
C GLN A 90 2.13 8.00 -20.56
N LYS A 91 2.51 9.00 -19.78
CA LYS A 91 3.83 9.66 -19.90
C LYS A 91 4.94 8.96 -19.10
N LEU A 92 4.60 7.97 -18.29
CA LEU A 92 5.57 7.25 -17.49
C LEU A 92 6.09 6.01 -18.20
N GLU A 93 7.34 5.68 -17.94
CA GLU A 93 7.90 4.39 -18.35
C GLU A 93 7.22 3.25 -17.60
N PRO A 94 7.07 2.07 -18.23
CA PRO A 94 6.51 0.91 -17.57
C PRO A 94 7.27 0.56 -16.28
N LEU A 95 6.54 0.19 -15.25
CA LEU A 95 7.12 -0.18 -13.96
C LEU A 95 8.03 -1.41 -14.05
N GLY A 96 9.13 -1.38 -13.30
CA GLY A 96 10.01 -2.54 -13.15
C GLY A 96 9.31 -3.72 -12.45
N VAL A 97 9.86 -4.92 -12.60
CA VAL A 97 9.28 -6.16 -12.03
C VAL A 97 9.08 -6.05 -10.52
N SER A 98 10.05 -5.46 -9.80
CA SER A 98 9.99 -5.30 -8.34
C SER A 98 8.89 -4.33 -7.91
N GLU A 99 8.72 -3.24 -8.64
CA GLU A 99 7.67 -2.24 -8.38
C GLU A 99 6.29 -2.83 -8.67
N MET A 100 6.17 -3.57 -9.76
CA MET A 100 4.92 -4.25 -10.12
C MET A 100 4.51 -5.29 -9.06
N GLU A 101 5.44 -6.01 -8.44
CA GLU A 101 5.12 -6.91 -7.33
C GLU A 101 4.61 -6.15 -6.10
N GLN A 102 5.17 -4.98 -5.80
CA GLN A 102 4.69 -4.14 -4.71
C GLN A 102 3.29 -3.58 -5.01
N VAL A 103 3.04 -3.16 -6.25
CA VAL A 103 1.71 -2.74 -6.73
C VAL A 103 0.70 -3.87 -6.56
N LYS A 104 1.02 -5.11 -6.95
CA LYS A 104 0.15 -6.27 -6.74
C LYS A 104 -0.20 -6.47 -5.26
N ARG A 105 0.76 -6.29 -4.35
CA ARG A 105 0.52 -6.36 -2.90
C ARG A 105 -0.37 -5.21 -2.41
N TRP A 106 -0.17 -4.00 -2.93
CA TRP A 106 -1.00 -2.84 -2.61
C TRP A 106 -2.44 -3.05 -3.07
N LEU A 107 -2.65 -3.54 -4.31
CA LEU A 107 -3.96 -3.89 -4.86
C LEU A 107 -4.66 -4.99 -4.06
N LYS A 108 -3.95 -6.05 -3.71
CA LYS A 108 -4.50 -7.16 -2.91
C LYS A 108 -5.05 -6.68 -1.56
N ARG A 109 -4.40 -5.72 -0.92
CA ARG A 109 -4.89 -5.12 0.34
C ARG A 109 -6.16 -4.29 0.17
N ARG A 110 -6.43 -3.81 -1.04
CA ARG A 110 -7.56 -2.94 -1.38
C ARG A 110 -8.62 -3.60 -2.25
N GLU A 111 -8.48 -4.88 -2.52
CA GLU A 111 -9.39 -5.65 -3.36
C GLU A 111 -10.84 -5.60 -2.86
N LEU A 112 -11.04 -5.61 -1.54
CA LEU A 112 -12.39 -5.47 -0.94
C LEU A 112 -13.02 -4.10 -1.19
N VAL A 113 -12.22 -3.06 -1.33
CA VAL A 113 -12.69 -1.69 -1.57
C VAL A 113 -12.86 -1.43 -3.05
N LEU A 114 -11.85 -1.74 -3.84
CA LEU A 114 -11.82 -1.48 -5.28
C LEU A 114 -12.67 -2.47 -6.09
N GLY A 115 -12.77 -3.71 -5.63
CA GLY A 115 -13.30 -4.81 -6.40
C GLY A 115 -12.38 -5.24 -7.55
N ILE A 116 -12.74 -6.32 -8.24
CA ILE A 116 -11.94 -6.88 -9.34
C ILE A 116 -11.72 -5.87 -10.47
N ASN A 117 -12.78 -5.15 -10.87
CA ASN A 117 -12.69 -4.16 -11.95
C ASN A 117 -11.77 -2.99 -11.58
N GLY A 118 -11.91 -2.42 -10.39
CA GLY A 118 -11.05 -1.32 -9.94
C GLY A 118 -9.59 -1.74 -9.84
N CYS A 119 -9.29 -2.94 -9.33
CA CYS A 119 -7.94 -3.48 -9.31
C CYS A 119 -7.36 -3.64 -10.71
N ARG A 120 -8.16 -4.11 -11.68
CA ARG A 120 -7.75 -4.22 -13.07
C ARG A 120 -7.46 -2.86 -13.68
N THR A 121 -8.35 -1.87 -13.49
CA THR A 121 -8.16 -0.50 -13.99
C THR A 121 -6.86 0.12 -13.48
N VAL A 122 -6.58 0.01 -12.17
CA VAL A 122 -5.32 0.51 -11.61
C VAL A 122 -4.12 -0.24 -12.19
N GLY A 123 -4.21 -1.57 -12.33
CA GLY A 123 -3.14 -2.37 -12.95
C GLY A 123 -2.82 -1.91 -14.36
N GLN A 124 -3.82 -1.76 -15.22
CA GLN A 124 -3.70 -1.28 -16.60
C GLN A 124 -3.06 0.11 -16.67
N ALA A 125 -3.49 1.02 -15.80
CA ALA A 125 -2.91 2.35 -15.71
C ALA A 125 -1.41 2.34 -15.41
N LEU A 126 -1.02 1.49 -14.46
CA LEU A 126 0.37 1.37 -14.03
C LEU A 126 1.25 0.63 -15.05
N GLU A 127 0.64 -0.12 -15.97
CA GLU A 127 1.28 -0.72 -17.15
C GLU A 127 1.34 0.26 -18.34
N GLY A 128 0.83 1.49 -18.18
CA GLY A 128 0.84 2.52 -19.22
C GLY A 128 -0.30 2.39 -20.23
N GLU A 129 -1.30 1.54 -19.95
CA GLU A 129 -2.48 1.42 -20.80
C GLU A 129 -3.44 2.60 -20.58
N PRO A 130 -4.16 3.04 -21.63
CA PRO A 130 -5.15 4.09 -21.50
C PRO A 130 -6.33 3.62 -20.64
N ILE A 131 -6.77 4.48 -19.71
CA ILE A 131 -7.94 4.22 -18.89
C ILE A 131 -9.09 5.09 -19.34
N GLU A 132 -10.28 4.51 -19.39
CA GLU A 132 -11.50 5.27 -19.60
C GLU A 132 -11.81 6.17 -18.39
N LYS A 133 -12.36 7.35 -18.66
CA LYS A 133 -12.70 8.34 -17.63
C LYS A 133 -13.58 7.74 -16.52
N ASP A 134 -14.66 7.06 -16.92
CA ASP A 134 -15.62 6.46 -15.98
C ASP A 134 -14.98 5.40 -15.09
N ALA A 135 -14.02 4.63 -15.62
CA ALA A 135 -13.29 3.63 -14.85
C ALA A 135 -12.33 4.26 -13.83
N LEU A 136 -11.69 5.38 -14.17
CA LEU A 136 -10.88 6.16 -13.26
C LEU A 136 -11.74 6.76 -12.14
N GLU A 137 -12.88 7.35 -12.50
CA GLU A 137 -13.82 7.95 -11.55
C GLU A 137 -14.34 6.92 -10.55
N ASP A 138 -14.71 5.70 -10.99
CA ASP A 138 -15.11 4.60 -10.10
C ASP A 138 -14.00 4.22 -9.11
N VAL A 139 -12.75 4.17 -9.55
CA VAL A 139 -11.59 3.90 -8.69
C VAL A 139 -11.41 5.02 -7.65
N LEU A 140 -11.45 6.29 -8.07
CA LEU A 140 -11.27 7.42 -7.18
C LEU A 140 -12.40 7.52 -6.15
N GLU A 141 -13.66 7.30 -6.56
CA GLU A 141 -14.81 7.31 -5.66
C GLU A 141 -14.69 6.23 -4.58
N LYS A 142 -14.29 5.02 -4.96
CA LYS A 142 -14.10 3.91 -4.01
C LYS A 142 -12.96 4.14 -3.02
N LEU A 143 -11.91 4.82 -3.43
CA LEU A 143 -10.75 5.09 -2.56
C LEU A 143 -10.96 6.29 -1.63
N PHE A 144 -11.69 7.33 -2.08
CA PHE A 144 -11.65 8.64 -1.41
C PHE A 144 -13.01 9.20 -1.00
N ASP A 145 -14.14 8.65 -1.45
CA ASP A 145 -15.48 9.16 -1.15
C ASP A 145 -15.61 10.68 -1.48
N SER A 146 -15.89 11.00 -2.73
CA SER A 146 -16.00 12.38 -3.23
C SER A 146 -16.96 13.23 -2.39
N ARG A 147 -18.09 12.64 -1.95
CA ARG A 147 -19.09 13.33 -1.12
C ARG A 147 -18.50 13.81 0.20
N ARG A 148 -17.63 13.02 0.82
CA ARG A 148 -16.99 13.38 2.09
C ARG A 148 -16.02 14.54 1.90
N VAL A 149 -15.24 14.53 0.82
CA VAL A 149 -14.29 15.60 0.48
C VAL A 149 -15.03 16.89 0.19
N VAL A 150 -16.08 16.84 -0.62
CA VAL A 150 -16.91 18.02 -0.98
C VAL A 150 -17.62 18.58 0.24
N THR A 151 -18.16 17.73 1.12
CA THR A 151 -18.80 18.20 2.37
C THR A 151 -17.81 18.95 3.25
N PHE A 152 -16.56 18.49 3.32
CA PHE A 152 -15.52 19.19 4.07
C PHE A 152 -15.17 20.53 3.43
N TYR A 153 -15.03 20.57 2.10
CA TYR A 153 -14.81 21.80 1.34
C TYR A 153 -15.92 22.84 1.61
N ALA A 154 -17.17 22.44 1.45
CA ALA A 154 -18.33 23.32 1.65
C ALA A 154 -18.44 23.86 3.07
N ARG A 155 -18.10 23.05 4.08
CA ARG A 155 -18.04 23.52 5.48
C ARG A 155 -16.93 24.54 5.68
N ALA A 156 -15.75 24.31 5.11
CA ALA A 156 -14.64 25.25 5.22
C ALA A 156 -14.98 26.60 4.54
N ASP A 157 -15.71 26.56 3.43
CA ASP A 157 -16.20 27.76 2.72
C ASP A 157 -17.22 28.53 3.58
N ALA A 158 -18.22 27.82 4.13
CA ALA A 158 -19.22 28.41 5.02
C ALA A 158 -18.62 29.01 6.30
N ASP A 159 -17.53 28.43 6.82
CA ASP A 159 -16.81 28.94 7.99
C ASP A 159 -15.87 30.13 7.64
N GLY A 160 -15.86 30.62 6.39
CA GLY A 160 -14.99 31.71 5.94
C GLY A 160 -13.48 31.36 5.92
N ARG A 161 -13.14 30.07 5.95
CA ARG A 161 -11.76 29.60 5.78
C ARG A 161 -11.41 29.57 4.31
N LYS A 162 -10.12 29.41 3.97
CA LYS A 162 -9.68 29.14 2.61
C LYS A 162 -10.02 27.67 2.24
N PRO A 163 -11.18 27.39 1.61
CA PRO A 163 -11.71 26.01 1.54
C PRO A 163 -10.79 25.09 0.74
N ARG A 164 -10.21 25.58 -0.36
CA ARG A 164 -9.30 24.79 -1.17
C ARG A 164 -8.04 24.40 -0.39
N MET A 165 -7.39 25.34 0.27
CA MET A 165 -6.17 25.09 1.05
C MET A 165 -6.45 24.15 2.23
N ALA A 166 -7.55 24.37 2.94
CA ALA A 166 -7.93 23.50 4.06
C ALA A 166 -8.21 22.06 3.61
N THR A 167 -8.78 21.88 2.41
CA THR A 167 -9.06 20.56 1.87
C THR A 167 -7.79 19.89 1.34
N LEU A 168 -6.90 20.64 0.69
CA LEU A 168 -5.60 20.12 0.25
C LEU A 168 -4.78 19.63 1.43
N ASN A 169 -4.56 20.46 2.45
CA ASN A 169 -3.81 20.04 3.65
C ASN A 169 -4.39 18.77 4.27
N ARG A 170 -5.72 18.66 4.30
CA ARG A 170 -6.35 17.44 4.81
C ARG A 170 -6.08 16.20 3.94
N LEU A 171 -6.07 16.32 2.61
CA LEU A 171 -5.74 15.22 1.70
C LEU A 171 -4.27 14.82 1.84
N GLU A 172 -3.37 15.81 1.91
CA GLU A 172 -1.95 15.61 2.14
C GLU A 172 -1.71 14.85 3.45
N ASP A 173 -2.26 15.31 4.57
CA ASP A 173 -2.08 14.70 5.89
C ASP A 173 -2.74 13.31 5.99
N GLN A 174 -3.96 13.16 5.49
CA GLN A 174 -4.73 11.92 5.66
C GLN A 174 -4.22 10.77 4.80
N TYR A 175 -3.70 11.06 3.61
CA TYR A 175 -3.29 10.06 2.64
C TYR A 175 -1.79 10.09 2.33
N GLU A 176 -1.02 10.94 3.04
CA GLU A 176 0.43 11.12 2.85
C GLU A 176 0.76 11.47 1.39
N LEU A 177 0.01 12.45 0.82
CA LEU A 177 0.16 12.87 -0.57
C LEU A 177 1.09 14.07 -0.70
N GLU A 178 1.82 14.12 -1.80
CA GLU A 178 2.48 15.34 -2.23
C GLU A 178 1.46 16.37 -2.75
N GLN A 179 1.78 17.65 -2.64
CA GLN A 179 0.88 18.73 -3.00
C GLN A 179 0.33 18.60 -4.43
N GLN A 180 1.16 18.22 -5.38
CA GLN A 180 0.74 18.10 -6.79
C GLN A 180 -0.29 16.99 -6.97
N THR A 181 -0.09 15.85 -6.33
CA THR A 181 -1.00 14.70 -6.35
C THR A 181 -2.30 15.03 -5.63
N ALA A 182 -2.23 15.71 -4.49
CA ALA A 182 -3.41 16.18 -3.76
C ALA A 182 -4.25 17.17 -4.57
N GLU A 183 -3.60 18.10 -5.30
CA GLU A 183 -4.28 19.04 -6.20
C GLU A 183 -4.98 18.33 -7.36
N TRP A 184 -4.29 17.38 -8.00
CA TRP A 184 -4.87 16.56 -9.05
C TRP A 184 -6.08 15.77 -8.54
N LEU A 185 -5.96 15.12 -7.39
CA LEU A 185 -7.03 14.35 -6.76
C LEU A 185 -8.23 15.24 -6.42
N LEU A 186 -8.00 16.40 -5.78
CA LEU A 186 -9.07 17.33 -5.42
C LEU A 186 -9.83 17.80 -6.65
N ASN A 187 -9.13 18.14 -7.73
CA ASN A 187 -9.76 18.60 -8.97
C ASN A 187 -10.66 17.51 -9.58
N HIS A 188 -10.20 16.23 -9.58
CA HIS A 188 -11.00 15.09 -10.06
C HIS A 188 -12.24 14.86 -9.19
N LEU A 189 -12.09 14.77 -7.87
CA LEU A 189 -13.20 14.51 -6.96
C LEU A 189 -14.25 15.62 -7.01
N MET A 190 -13.83 16.87 -7.14
CA MET A 190 -14.75 18.02 -7.29
C MET A 190 -15.49 17.96 -8.62
N THR A 191 -14.80 17.67 -9.72
CA THR A 191 -15.43 17.51 -11.05
C THR A 191 -16.45 16.40 -11.03
N MET A 192 -16.06 15.20 -10.61
CA MET A 192 -16.95 14.04 -10.50
C MET A 192 -18.21 14.36 -9.70
N TYR A 193 -18.05 14.97 -8.52
CA TYR A 193 -19.18 15.31 -7.68
C TYR A 193 -20.12 16.34 -8.33
N ILE A 194 -19.57 17.36 -9.00
CA ILE A 194 -20.35 18.38 -9.69
C ILE A 194 -21.12 17.78 -10.88
N ASP A 195 -20.48 16.91 -11.66
CA ASP A 195 -21.07 16.26 -12.83
C ASP A 195 -22.20 15.30 -12.46
N HIS A 196 -22.07 14.61 -11.31
CA HIS A 196 -23.08 13.65 -10.84
C HIS A 196 -24.07 14.22 -9.81
N CYS A 197 -24.01 15.52 -9.55
CA CYS A 197 -24.87 16.16 -8.53
C CYS A 197 -26.33 16.21 -8.99
N GLN A 198 -27.23 15.57 -8.23
CA GLN A 198 -28.65 15.53 -8.51
C GLN A 198 -29.35 16.89 -8.36
N LYS A 199 -28.75 17.86 -7.66
CA LYS A 199 -29.29 19.18 -7.41
C LYS A 199 -28.50 20.24 -8.18
N PRO A 200 -29.00 20.71 -9.34
CA PRO A 200 -28.27 21.63 -10.22
C PRO A 200 -27.86 22.94 -9.54
N GLU A 201 -28.66 23.46 -8.62
CA GLU A 201 -28.34 24.67 -7.88
C GLU A 201 -27.10 24.50 -7.00
N ASN A 202 -27.03 23.41 -6.25
CA ASN A 202 -25.88 23.12 -5.41
C ASN A 202 -24.62 22.88 -6.26
N ALA A 203 -24.76 22.23 -7.42
CA ALA A 203 -23.65 22.04 -8.35
C ALA A 203 -23.11 23.35 -8.88
N LYS A 204 -23.99 24.30 -9.25
CA LYS A 204 -23.59 25.65 -9.74
C LYS A 204 -22.89 26.46 -8.65
N GLU A 205 -23.41 26.45 -7.45
CA GLU A 205 -22.82 27.17 -6.32
C GLU A 205 -21.44 26.61 -5.98
N LEU A 206 -21.33 25.30 -5.84
CA LEU A 206 -20.07 24.61 -5.58
C LEU A 206 -19.03 24.86 -6.70
N ARG A 207 -19.45 24.75 -7.95
CA ARG A 207 -18.60 25.04 -9.10
C ARG A 207 -18.06 26.46 -9.05
N ARG A 208 -18.92 27.44 -8.78
CA ARG A 208 -18.52 28.86 -8.67
C ARG A 208 -17.54 29.07 -7.53
N SER A 209 -17.83 28.52 -6.34
CA SER A 209 -16.94 28.61 -5.18
C SER A 209 -15.57 27.99 -5.51
N PHE A 210 -15.56 26.77 -6.07
CA PHE A 210 -14.33 26.05 -6.39
C PHE A 210 -13.43 26.82 -7.37
N LEU A 211 -13.99 27.34 -8.45
CA LEU A 211 -13.26 28.14 -9.44
C LEU A 211 -12.74 29.45 -8.85
N ASN A 212 -13.53 30.12 -8.01
CA ASN A 212 -13.12 31.37 -7.35
C ASN A 212 -11.94 31.18 -6.39
N HIS A 213 -11.80 29.98 -5.82
CA HIS A 213 -10.68 29.63 -4.96
C HIS A 213 -9.50 28.98 -5.70
N GLY A 214 -9.48 29.10 -7.03
CA GLY A 214 -8.37 28.63 -7.87
C GLY A 214 -8.39 27.12 -8.16
N GLY A 215 -9.52 26.46 -7.97
CA GLY A 215 -9.71 25.07 -8.42
C GLY A 215 -9.81 24.99 -9.93
N LYS A 216 -9.51 23.80 -10.48
CA LYS A 216 -9.65 23.49 -11.91
C LYS A 216 -10.60 22.31 -12.06
N LEU A 217 -11.58 22.45 -12.94
CA LEU A 217 -12.46 21.34 -13.35
C LEU A 217 -11.86 20.66 -14.58
N LEU A 218 -11.98 19.34 -14.65
CA LEU A 218 -11.34 18.46 -15.63
C LEU A 218 -12.36 17.89 -16.60
#